data_0b95a493c98ce4213de702e59e63b2f6
#
_entry.id   0b95a493c98ce4213de702e59e63b2f6
#
_cell.length_a   1.000
_cell.length_b   1.000
_cell.length_c   1.000
_cell.angle_alpha   90.00
_cell.angle_beta   90.00
_cell.angle_gamma   90.00
#
_symmetry.space_group_name_H-M   'P 1'
#
loop_
_entity.id
_entity.type
_entity.pdbx_description
1 polymer ?
#
loop_
_entity_poly.entity_id
_entity_poly.type
_entity_poly.pdbx_seq_one_letter_code
_entity_poly.pdbx_strand_id
1 'polypeptide(L)'
;MNSEAGARARYEKRKRQRVYIYIDNIEPQSKKMPEAERDKFQEAVAKQLTTLKRATFTGDVALKIDLATTSKNAPQAHTIAKNLLDLLGVRRSNVKWPRRHLLYKDDRQIQALSVSCRHGEISPAISIGAQPFGAMLDDLELAAEARRSIEMSSDYFYEQDREADWIKTFRDLIDHETNYRRSLGGDGYDAYRNMVRWYAQRAMLKSSGVTIPVLNWMYGRPKDITTGFGQERWASLIRASKIRLQVGELPITKGSSDVFKQTVSKEIIAFKNRWDWLINPLVVSVALEVIVRPNPATPTAVLHDLDNIVRDYLLPSIVPKFGTVSDHRWTIDFNELQRTNPEIAKSWGANPMPPPGTKSGVTRYEAWRLPAVVGEPGFVSVALLADVDATGDHMDEIDQSIKAWASHSDRNYRY
;
A
#
# COMPACT_ATOMS: atom_id res chain seq x y z
N MET A 1 23.62 -16.86 -18.24
CA MET A 1 22.19 -17.10 -17.95
C MET A 1 22.08 -17.85 -16.63
N ASN A 2 21.58 -17.22 -15.59
CA ASN A 2 21.27 -17.93 -14.34
C ASN A 2 20.06 -18.85 -14.63
N SER A 3 20.21 -20.15 -14.44
CA SER A 3 19.10 -21.07 -14.62
C SER A 3 17.94 -20.67 -13.71
N GLU A 4 16.70 -20.86 -14.15
CA GLU A 4 15.48 -20.63 -13.38
C GLU A 4 15.55 -21.30 -12.00
N ALA A 5 16.02 -22.54 -11.95
CA ALA A 5 16.28 -23.26 -10.71
C ALA A 5 17.25 -22.52 -9.76
N GLY A 6 18.28 -21.89 -10.32
CA GLY A 6 19.22 -21.10 -9.53
C GLY A 6 18.59 -19.80 -8.99
N ALA A 7 17.73 -19.14 -9.76
CA ALA A 7 17.00 -17.95 -9.31
C ALA A 7 16.03 -18.29 -8.17
N ARG A 8 15.28 -19.38 -8.31
CA ARG A 8 14.37 -19.91 -7.28
C ARG A 8 15.13 -20.29 -6.00
N ALA A 9 16.25 -20.99 -6.11
CA ALA A 9 17.06 -21.37 -4.94
C ALA A 9 17.58 -20.11 -4.18
N ARG A 10 18.01 -19.06 -4.88
CA ARG A 10 18.43 -17.79 -4.26
C ARG A 10 17.25 -17.09 -3.56
N TYR A 11 16.08 -17.05 -4.17
CA TYR A 11 14.88 -16.49 -3.54
C TYR A 11 14.51 -17.24 -2.26
N GLU A 12 14.44 -18.57 -2.30
CA GLU A 12 14.13 -19.38 -1.12
C GLU A 12 15.18 -19.17 0.00
N LYS A 13 16.46 -19.01 -0.35
CA LYS A 13 17.51 -18.66 0.62
C LYS A 13 17.24 -17.30 1.27
N ARG A 14 16.91 -16.25 0.48
CA ARG A 14 16.59 -14.92 1.01
C ARG A 14 15.32 -14.94 1.85
N LYS A 15 14.29 -15.65 1.43
CA LYS A 15 13.03 -15.82 2.16
C LYS A 15 13.24 -16.43 3.54
N ARG A 16 14.11 -17.45 3.68
CA ARG A 16 14.48 -18.01 4.98
C ARG A 16 15.25 -17.04 5.87
N GLN A 17 15.83 -15.99 5.32
CA GLN A 17 16.56 -14.97 6.07
C GLN A 17 15.67 -13.83 6.54
N ARG A 18 14.46 -13.71 6.07
CA ARG A 18 13.50 -12.71 6.53
C ARG A 18 13.19 -12.89 8.00
N VAL A 19 12.97 -11.78 8.67
CA VAL A 19 12.43 -11.77 10.03
C VAL A 19 10.92 -11.70 9.89
N TYR A 20 10.24 -12.64 10.51
CA TYR A 20 8.79 -12.63 10.61
C TYR A 20 8.42 -12.79 12.08
N ILE A 21 7.71 -11.81 12.64
CA ILE A 21 7.28 -11.74 14.03
C ILE A 21 5.76 -11.66 14.03
N TYR A 22 5.11 -12.52 14.81
CA TYR A 22 3.68 -12.50 15.01
C TYR A 22 3.38 -12.40 16.50
N ILE A 23 2.63 -11.38 16.89
CA ILE A 23 2.26 -11.10 18.28
C ILE A 23 0.74 -11.05 18.35
N ASP A 24 0.17 -11.95 19.10
CA ASP A 24 -1.25 -12.03 19.43
C ASP A 24 -1.55 -11.41 20.79
N ASN A 25 -2.84 -11.14 21.04
CA ASN A 25 -3.35 -10.68 22.34
C ASN A 25 -2.73 -9.37 22.86
N ILE A 26 -2.12 -8.58 22.00
CA ILE A 26 -1.70 -7.22 22.28
C ILE A 26 -2.44 -6.28 21.34
N GLU A 27 -3.28 -5.39 21.91
CA GLU A 27 -4.03 -4.41 21.12
C GLU A 27 -3.07 -3.39 20.52
N PRO A 28 -3.01 -3.25 19.18
CA PRO A 28 -2.19 -2.22 18.54
C PRO A 28 -2.74 -0.83 18.90
N GLN A 29 -1.91 0.00 19.51
CA GLN A 29 -2.30 1.31 20.00
C GLN A 29 -1.30 2.40 19.60
N SER A 30 -1.78 3.65 19.62
CA SER A 30 -0.94 4.84 19.47
C SER A 30 0.02 5.02 20.67
N LYS A 31 0.70 6.18 20.73
CA LYS A 31 1.55 6.55 21.88
C LYS A 31 0.84 6.55 23.24
N LYS A 32 -0.49 6.40 23.27
CA LYS A 32 -1.26 6.19 24.51
C LYS A 32 -1.22 4.75 25.03
N MET A 33 -0.54 3.85 24.36
CA MET A 33 -0.34 2.46 24.80
C MET A 33 0.28 2.44 26.21
N PRO A 34 -0.31 1.70 27.18
CA PRO A 34 0.22 1.60 28.54
C PRO A 34 1.66 1.06 28.56
N GLU A 35 2.45 1.49 29.55
CA GLU A 35 3.86 1.06 29.66
C GLU A 35 4.02 -0.46 29.74
N ALA A 36 3.18 -1.11 30.54
CA ALA A 36 3.20 -2.56 30.65
C ALA A 36 2.94 -3.28 29.31
N GLU A 37 2.06 -2.74 28.49
CA GLU A 37 1.79 -3.30 27.15
C GLU A 37 2.96 -3.05 26.18
N ARG A 38 3.63 -1.90 26.29
CA ARG A 38 4.86 -1.62 25.52
C ARG A 38 5.99 -2.58 25.88
N ASP A 39 6.16 -2.86 27.19
CA ASP A 39 7.15 -3.81 27.67
C ASP A 39 6.83 -5.23 27.17
N LYS A 40 5.57 -5.69 27.30
CA LYS A 40 5.11 -6.98 26.75
C LYS A 40 5.36 -7.08 25.24
N PHE A 41 5.05 -6.03 24.48
CA PHE A 41 5.29 -6.01 23.05
C PHE A 41 6.78 -6.20 22.74
N GLN A 42 7.66 -5.43 23.37
CA GLN A 42 9.11 -5.54 23.14
C GLN A 42 9.68 -6.89 23.63
N GLU A 43 9.17 -7.44 24.73
CA GLU A 43 9.54 -8.78 25.20
C GLU A 43 9.16 -9.85 24.17
N ALA A 44 7.96 -9.77 23.60
CA ALA A 44 7.52 -10.69 22.55
C ALA A 44 8.41 -10.57 21.31
N VAL A 45 8.76 -9.36 20.87
CA VAL A 45 9.71 -9.12 19.78
C VAL A 45 11.07 -9.73 20.10
N ALA A 46 11.65 -9.43 21.27
CA ALA A 46 12.95 -9.91 21.69
C ALA A 46 13.00 -11.46 21.75
N LYS A 47 11.95 -12.09 22.29
CA LYS A 47 11.81 -13.54 22.34
C LYS A 47 11.82 -14.17 20.96
N GLN A 48 11.05 -13.63 20.02
CA GLN A 48 10.99 -14.17 18.65
C GLN A 48 12.30 -13.92 17.89
N LEU A 49 12.94 -12.76 18.03
CA LEU A 49 14.26 -12.53 17.45
C LEU A 49 15.32 -13.51 17.98
N THR A 50 15.25 -13.85 19.26
CA THR A 50 16.12 -14.88 19.88
C THR A 50 15.85 -16.26 19.27
N THR A 51 14.58 -16.66 19.17
CA THR A 51 14.18 -17.93 18.57
C THR A 51 14.62 -18.05 17.11
N LEU A 52 14.47 -16.97 16.35
CA LEU A 52 14.88 -16.87 14.95
C LEU A 52 16.41 -16.75 14.80
N LYS A 53 17.16 -16.60 15.89
CA LYS A 53 18.61 -16.31 15.90
C LYS A 53 18.94 -15.09 15.05
N ARG A 54 18.13 -14.03 15.15
CA ARG A 54 18.28 -12.79 14.38
C ARG A 54 18.87 -11.69 15.24
N ALA A 55 19.65 -10.87 14.58
CA ALA A 55 20.25 -9.67 15.16
C ALA A 55 19.59 -8.41 14.60
N THR A 56 19.77 -7.29 15.29
CA THR A 56 19.42 -5.94 14.81
C THR A 56 19.99 -5.69 13.42
N PHE A 57 19.18 -5.23 12.50
CA PHE A 57 19.66 -4.79 11.18
C PHE A 57 20.61 -3.60 11.31
N THR A 58 21.72 -3.66 10.57
CA THR A 58 22.74 -2.61 10.57
C THR A 58 22.69 -1.74 9.32
N GLY A 59 22.08 -2.23 8.24
CA GLY A 59 21.89 -1.53 6.96
C GLY A 59 20.42 -1.21 6.73
N ASP A 60 20.12 -0.82 5.51
CA ASP A 60 18.77 -0.49 5.05
C ASP A 60 17.80 -1.67 5.12
N VAL A 61 16.55 -1.39 5.42
CA VAL A 61 15.50 -2.38 5.72
C VAL A 61 14.25 -2.10 4.88
N ALA A 62 13.62 -3.17 4.40
CA ALA A 62 12.22 -3.17 4.01
C ALA A 62 11.39 -3.72 5.18
N LEU A 63 10.35 -3.00 5.58
CA LEU A 63 9.53 -3.29 6.75
C LEU A 63 8.05 -3.30 6.40
N LYS A 64 7.36 -4.37 6.79
CA LYS A 64 5.91 -4.51 6.68
C LYS A 64 5.31 -4.69 8.07
N ILE A 65 4.20 -4.01 8.35
CA ILE A 65 3.44 -4.11 9.61
C ILE A 65 1.97 -4.29 9.27
N ASP A 66 1.40 -5.44 9.63
CA ASP A 66 -0.02 -5.69 9.51
C ASP A 66 -0.65 -5.72 10.90
N LEU A 67 -1.68 -4.91 11.09
CA LEU A 67 -2.35 -4.67 12.36
C LEU A 67 -3.78 -5.21 12.32
N ALA A 68 -4.18 -5.88 13.37
CA ALA A 68 -5.56 -6.25 13.64
C ALA A 68 -5.97 -5.68 14.99
N THR A 69 -7.02 -4.85 15.02
CA THR A 69 -7.54 -4.23 16.23
C THR A 69 -8.95 -4.74 16.54
N THR A 70 -9.27 -4.95 17.82
CA THR A 70 -10.63 -5.31 18.24
C THR A 70 -11.56 -4.12 18.22
N SER A 71 -11.03 -2.91 18.38
CA SER A 71 -11.80 -1.69 18.38
C SER A 71 -12.24 -1.30 16.95
N LYS A 72 -13.55 -1.06 16.76
CA LYS A 72 -14.08 -0.47 15.51
C LYS A 72 -13.64 0.98 15.31
N ASN A 73 -13.27 1.68 16.39
CA ASN A 73 -12.85 3.08 16.39
C ASN A 73 -11.38 3.25 16.79
N ALA A 74 -10.55 2.27 16.53
CA ALA A 74 -9.12 2.38 16.77
C ALA A 74 -8.50 3.56 15.99
N PRO A 75 -7.40 4.14 16.48
CA PRO A 75 -6.67 5.16 15.75
C PRO A 75 -6.28 4.68 14.35
N GLN A 76 -6.06 5.61 13.45
CA GLN A 76 -5.64 5.29 12.08
C GLN A 76 -4.28 4.57 12.04
N ALA A 77 -4.07 3.75 11.03
CA ALA A 77 -2.89 2.91 10.84
C ALA A 77 -1.57 3.65 11.08
N HIS A 78 -1.41 4.86 10.50
CA HIS A 78 -0.18 5.66 10.64
C HIS A 78 0.09 6.13 12.08
N THR A 79 -0.98 6.36 12.87
CA THR A 79 -0.85 6.78 14.27
C THR A 79 -0.40 5.61 15.16
N ILE A 80 -0.91 4.42 14.88
CA ILE A 80 -0.50 3.19 15.57
C ILE A 80 0.92 2.81 15.14
N ALA A 81 1.18 2.82 13.84
CA ALA A 81 2.47 2.45 13.27
C ALA A 81 3.62 3.25 13.89
N LYS A 82 3.47 4.57 14.05
CA LYS A 82 4.52 5.41 14.68
C LYS A 82 4.92 4.93 16.06
N ASN A 83 3.97 4.54 16.89
CA ASN A 83 4.28 4.00 18.22
C ASN A 83 5.05 2.68 18.12
N LEU A 84 4.64 1.79 17.20
CA LEU A 84 5.28 0.49 17.04
C LEU A 84 6.67 0.62 16.42
N LEU A 85 6.87 1.54 15.47
CA LEU A 85 8.18 1.84 14.90
C LEU A 85 9.14 2.31 15.98
N ASP A 86 8.74 3.28 16.82
CA ASP A 86 9.54 3.71 17.96
C ASP A 86 9.89 2.52 18.90
N LEU A 87 8.97 1.58 19.12
CA LEU A 87 9.16 0.40 19.96
C LEU A 87 10.02 -0.69 19.31
N LEU A 88 10.10 -0.76 18.00
CA LEU A 88 10.97 -1.70 17.27
C LEU A 88 12.42 -1.21 17.21
N GLY A 89 12.66 0.06 17.46
CA GLY A 89 13.99 0.67 17.52
C GLY A 89 14.69 0.43 18.86
N VAL A 90 14.63 1.41 19.76
CA VAL A 90 15.33 1.40 21.03
C VAL A 90 14.65 0.50 22.07
N ARG A 91 15.43 -0.38 22.67
CA ARG A 91 14.98 -1.26 23.75
C ARG A 91 14.67 -0.47 25.03
N ARG A 92 13.54 -0.75 25.68
CA ARG A 92 13.19 -0.24 27.01
C ARG A 92 14.03 -0.94 28.09
N SER A 93 14.23 -0.28 29.22
CA SER A 93 15.11 -0.77 30.31
C SER A 93 14.68 -2.13 30.87
N ASN A 94 13.38 -2.37 30.95
CA ASN A 94 12.80 -3.59 31.55
C ASN A 94 12.89 -4.82 30.65
N VAL A 95 13.20 -4.66 29.35
CA VAL A 95 13.22 -5.75 28.37
C VAL A 95 14.57 -6.44 28.34
N LYS A 96 14.59 -7.77 28.51
CA LYS A 96 15.82 -8.58 28.43
C LYS A 96 16.23 -8.80 26.99
N TRP A 97 17.18 -8.02 26.50
CA TRP A 97 17.77 -8.13 25.18
C TRP A 97 19.25 -7.70 25.25
N PRO A 98 20.19 -8.42 24.59
CA PRO A 98 21.63 -8.16 24.74
C PRO A 98 22.11 -6.86 24.07
N ARG A 99 21.28 -6.25 23.21
CA ARG A 99 21.64 -5.06 22.45
C ARG A 99 20.76 -3.86 22.83
N ARG A 100 21.23 -2.66 22.50
CA ARG A 100 20.48 -1.42 22.72
C ARG A 100 19.24 -1.32 21.83
N HIS A 101 19.27 -1.89 20.62
CA HIS A 101 18.21 -1.82 19.63
C HIS A 101 17.66 -3.22 19.34
N LEU A 102 16.36 -3.30 19.06
CA LEU A 102 15.68 -4.55 18.74
C LEU A 102 15.83 -4.90 17.26
N LEU A 103 15.04 -4.31 16.39
CA LEU A 103 14.98 -4.68 14.97
C LEU A 103 15.95 -3.84 14.11
N TYR A 104 16.00 -2.53 14.32
CA TYR A 104 16.90 -1.59 13.61
C TYR A 104 17.38 -0.50 14.56
N LYS A 105 18.34 0.32 14.12
CA LYS A 105 18.96 1.36 14.95
C LYS A 105 18.30 2.72 14.80
N ASP A 106 17.78 3.01 13.60
CA ASP A 106 17.27 4.32 13.22
C ASP A 106 16.17 4.14 12.15
N ASP A 107 15.06 4.85 12.29
CA ASP A 107 13.90 4.78 11.38
C ASP A 107 14.30 5.17 9.94
N ARG A 108 15.37 5.93 9.75
CA ARG A 108 15.93 6.27 8.43
C ARG A 108 16.49 5.06 7.66
N GLN A 109 16.79 3.96 8.34
CA GLN A 109 17.15 2.69 7.68
C GLN A 109 15.97 2.09 6.90
N ILE A 110 14.73 2.49 7.20
CA ILE A 110 13.54 1.99 6.52
C ILE A 110 13.44 2.67 5.15
N GLN A 111 13.74 1.92 4.09
CA GLN A 111 13.71 2.38 2.71
C GLN A 111 12.42 1.97 1.97
N ALA A 112 11.75 0.95 2.47
CA ALA A 112 10.40 0.58 2.07
C ALA A 112 9.58 0.25 3.33
N LEU A 113 8.41 0.86 3.46
CA LEU A 113 7.51 0.69 4.59
C LEU A 113 6.11 0.39 4.07
N SER A 114 5.52 -0.71 4.52
CA SER A 114 4.10 -1.00 4.32
C SER A 114 3.42 -1.14 5.67
N VAL A 115 2.25 -0.52 5.83
CA VAL A 115 1.43 -0.62 7.03
C VAL A 115 -0.02 -0.80 6.64
N SER A 116 -0.65 -1.84 7.17
CA SER A 116 -2.09 -2.09 7.06
C SER A 116 -2.75 -2.16 8.44
N CYS A 117 -4.04 -1.84 8.51
CA CYS A 117 -4.80 -1.95 9.75
C CYS A 117 -6.23 -2.40 9.48
N ARG A 118 -6.59 -3.55 10.03
CA ARG A 118 -7.96 -4.07 10.05
C ARG A 118 -8.59 -3.77 11.39
N HIS A 119 -9.82 -3.26 11.36
CA HIS A 119 -10.57 -2.84 12.54
C HIS A 119 -11.73 -3.80 12.83
N GLY A 120 -12.06 -3.95 14.13
CA GLY A 120 -13.19 -4.77 14.56
C GLY A 120 -12.96 -6.27 14.40
N GLU A 121 -11.71 -6.71 14.45
CA GLU A 121 -11.33 -8.13 14.44
C GLU A 121 -11.71 -8.81 15.77
N ILE A 122 -11.81 -10.13 15.75
CA ILE A 122 -12.18 -10.92 16.94
C ILE A 122 -11.07 -10.86 17.99
N SER A 123 -9.81 -10.88 17.56
CA SER A 123 -8.63 -10.80 18.43
C SER A 123 -7.60 -9.83 17.87
N PRO A 124 -6.88 -9.10 18.75
CA PRO A 124 -5.85 -8.18 18.32
C PRO A 124 -4.59 -8.95 17.90
N ALA A 125 -3.92 -8.47 16.85
CA ALA A 125 -2.67 -9.05 16.41
C ALA A 125 -1.76 -8.01 15.73
N ILE A 126 -0.46 -8.24 15.82
CA ILE A 126 0.57 -7.44 15.15
C ILE A 126 1.49 -8.41 14.41
N SER A 127 1.53 -8.31 13.07
CA SER A 127 2.49 -9.03 12.24
C SER A 127 3.57 -8.07 11.75
N ILE A 128 4.82 -8.47 11.83
CA ILE A 128 5.96 -7.68 11.39
C ILE A 128 6.84 -8.53 10.48
N GLY A 129 6.97 -8.09 9.23
CA GLY A 129 7.89 -8.66 8.26
C GLY A 129 9.05 -7.71 8.02
N ALA A 130 10.30 -8.19 8.12
CA ALA A 130 11.47 -7.35 7.85
C ALA A 130 12.55 -8.13 7.11
N GLN A 131 13.24 -7.44 6.19
CA GLN A 131 14.39 -7.99 5.47
C GLN A 131 15.36 -6.89 5.06
N PRO A 132 16.64 -7.23 4.79
CA PRO A 132 17.56 -6.25 4.21
C PRO A 132 16.99 -5.68 2.92
N PHE A 133 17.08 -4.37 2.75
CA PHE A 133 16.51 -3.70 1.59
C PHE A 133 17.11 -4.17 0.25
N GLY A 134 18.43 -4.47 0.23
CA GLY A 134 19.07 -5.06 -0.94
C GLY A 134 18.46 -6.41 -1.34
N ALA A 135 18.09 -7.25 -0.37
CA ALA A 135 17.41 -8.52 -0.64
C ALA A 135 15.98 -8.30 -1.19
N MET A 136 15.28 -7.26 -0.69
CA MET A 136 13.97 -6.85 -1.23
C MET A 136 14.11 -6.40 -2.70
N LEU A 137 15.15 -5.64 -3.05
CA LEU A 137 15.39 -5.23 -4.43
C LEU A 137 15.73 -6.40 -5.36
N ASP A 138 16.45 -7.41 -4.87
CA ASP A 138 16.71 -8.63 -5.64
C ASP A 138 15.43 -9.45 -5.86
N ASP A 139 14.51 -9.45 -4.89
CA ASP A 139 13.21 -10.10 -5.01
C ASP A 139 12.28 -9.29 -5.95
N LEU A 140 12.33 -7.96 -5.90
CA LEU A 140 11.61 -7.08 -6.83
C LEU A 140 12.05 -7.32 -8.29
N GLU A 141 13.37 -7.44 -8.54
CA GLU A 141 13.91 -7.72 -9.88
C GLU A 141 13.43 -9.08 -10.39
N LEU A 142 13.47 -10.11 -9.54
CA LEU A 142 12.98 -11.45 -9.88
C LEU A 142 11.47 -11.45 -10.14
N ALA A 143 10.68 -10.71 -9.36
CA ALA A 143 9.24 -10.58 -9.56
C ALA A 143 8.92 -9.84 -10.87
N ALA A 144 9.68 -8.80 -11.22
CA ALA A 144 9.55 -8.10 -12.49
C ALA A 144 9.86 -8.99 -13.70
N GLU A 145 10.85 -9.88 -13.58
CA GLU A 145 11.17 -10.88 -14.59
C GLU A 145 10.07 -11.95 -14.69
N ALA A 146 9.60 -12.44 -13.54
CA ALA A 146 8.51 -13.41 -13.46
C ALA A 146 7.23 -12.89 -14.15
N ARG A 147 6.85 -11.64 -13.92
CA ARG A 147 5.69 -11.01 -14.57
C ARG A 147 5.86 -10.91 -16.08
N ARG A 148 7.01 -10.46 -16.57
CA ARG A 148 7.28 -10.40 -18.01
C ARG A 148 7.11 -11.76 -18.69
N SER A 149 7.48 -12.86 -18.03
CA SER A 149 7.32 -14.20 -18.59
C SER A 149 5.86 -14.69 -18.56
N ILE A 150 5.04 -14.22 -17.60
CA ILE A 150 3.61 -14.55 -17.49
C ILE A 150 2.76 -13.66 -18.41
N GLU A 151 3.07 -12.37 -18.51
CA GLU A 151 2.35 -11.39 -19.34
C GLU A 151 2.43 -11.71 -20.84
N MET A 152 3.41 -12.48 -21.27
CA MET A 152 3.47 -13.02 -22.63
C MET A 152 2.44 -14.15 -22.89
N SER A 153 1.74 -14.64 -21.87
CA SER A 153 0.58 -15.52 -22.00
C SER A 153 -0.71 -14.70 -22.12
N SER A 154 -1.51 -14.98 -23.14
CA SER A 154 -2.59 -14.15 -23.71
C SER A 154 -3.72 -13.64 -22.80
N ASP A 155 -3.86 -14.14 -21.56
CA ASP A 155 -5.03 -13.82 -20.72
C ASP A 155 -4.96 -12.47 -20.01
N TYR A 156 -3.76 -11.91 -19.83
CA TYR A 156 -3.55 -10.66 -19.09
C TYR A 156 -4.06 -9.42 -19.84
N PHE A 157 -4.00 -9.40 -21.15
CA PHE A 157 -4.47 -8.27 -21.98
C PHE A 157 -5.98 -8.06 -21.91
N TYR A 158 -6.76 -9.12 -21.74
CA TYR A 158 -8.22 -9.05 -21.67
C TYR A 158 -8.75 -8.40 -20.36
N GLU A 159 -8.01 -8.49 -19.26
CA GLU A 159 -8.42 -7.85 -17.99
C GLU A 159 -8.21 -6.33 -18.02
N GLN A 160 -7.11 -5.85 -18.61
CA GLN A 160 -6.83 -4.41 -18.68
C GLN A 160 -7.83 -3.66 -19.56
N ASP A 161 -8.24 -4.24 -20.68
CA ASP A 161 -9.25 -3.63 -21.56
C ASP A 161 -10.61 -3.51 -20.86
N ARG A 162 -11.02 -4.51 -20.11
CA ARG A 162 -12.27 -4.47 -19.32
C ARG A 162 -12.27 -3.39 -18.24
N GLU A 163 -11.13 -3.14 -17.59
CA GLU A 163 -11.03 -2.12 -16.55
C GLU A 163 -11.16 -0.69 -17.11
N ALA A 164 -10.55 -0.41 -18.27
CA ALA A 164 -10.71 0.87 -18.96
C ALA A 164 -12.15 1.14 -19.38
N ASP A 165 -12.90 0.12 -19.75
CA ASP A 165 -14.30 0.21 -20.14
C ASP A 165 -15.21 0.65 -19.00
N TRP A 166 -14.93 0.30 -17.74
CA TRP A 166 -15.75 0.71 -16.60
C TRP A 166 -15.76 2.23 -16.38
N ILE A 167 -14.62 2.89 -16.53
CA ILE A 167 -14.52 4.35 -16.39
C ILE A 167 -15.34 5.04 -17.50
N LYS A 168 -15.23 4.54 -18.73
CA LYS A 168 -15.99 5.02 -19.88
C LYS A 168 -17.50 4.78 -19.70
N THR A 169 -17.89 3.59 -19.27
CA THR A 169 -19.28 3.22 -18.98
C THR A 169 -19.86 4.12 -17.91
N PHE A 170 -19.13 4.39 -16.84
CA PHE A 170 -19.60 5.30 -15.79
C PHE A 170 -19.80 6.73 -16.30
N ARG A 171 -18.90 7.21 -17.16
CA ARG A 171 -19.04 8.52 -17.79
C ARG A 171 -20.28 8.58 -18.67
N ASP A 172 -20.51 7.56 -19.50
CA ASP A 172 -21.68 7.45 -20.35
C ASP A 172 -23.00 7.44 -19.56
N LEU A 173 -23.02 6.71 -18.44
CA LEU A 173 -24.19 6.69 -17.53
C LEU A 173 -24.53 8.07 -16.97
N ILE A 174 -23.53 8.88 -16.64
CA ILE A 174 -23.77 10.25 -16.15
C ILE A 174 -24.23 11.16 -17.28
N ASP A 175 -23.56 11.10 -18.42
CA ASP A 175 -23.82 11.98 -19.55
C ASP A 175 -25.22 11.71 -20.18
N HIS A 176 -25.74 10.49 -20.06
CA HIS A 176 -27.03 10.04 -20.61
C HIS A 176 -28.04 9.60 -19.54
N GLU A 177 -27.95 10.14 -18.32
CA GLU A 177 -28.78 9.76 -17.17
C GLU A 177 -30.29 9.67 -17.50
N THR A 178 -30.83 10.67 -18.21
CA THR A 178 -32.26 10.71 -18.56
C THR A 178 -32.70 9.49 -19.37
N ASN A 179 -31.88 9.03 -20.30
CA ASN A 179 -32.17 7.87 -21.14
C ASN A 179 -32.11 6.58 -20.33
N TYR A 180 -31.09 6.44 -19.48
CA TYR A 180 -30.95 5.27 -18.61
C TYR A 180 -32.05 5.18 -17.56
N ARG A 181 -32.46 6.31 -16.95
CA ARG A 181 -33.60 6.34 -16.01
C ARG A 181 -34.92 5.96 -16.68
N ARG A 182 -35.11 6.32 -17.96
CA ARG A 182 -36.29 5.91 -18.72
C ARG A 182 -36.33 4.42 -18.99
N SER A 183 -35.19 3.80 -19.28
CA SER A 183 -35.08 2.39 -19.62
C SER A 183 -35.06 1.46 -18.39
N LEU A 184 -34.43 1.84 -17.30
CA LEU A 184 -34.17 1.02 -16.12
C LEU A 184 -35.12 1.35 -14.94
N GLY A 185 -35.87 2.44 -15.04
CA GLY A 185 -36.58 3.03 -13.90
C GLY A 185 -35.60 3.76 -12.94
N GLY A 186 -36.16 4.53 -12.00
CA GLY A 186 -35.36 5.33 -11.05
C GLY A 186 -34.43 4.46 -10.20
N ASP A 187 -35.00 3.49 -9.50
CA ASP A 187 -34.27 2.61 -8.56
C ASP A 187 -33.28 1.70 -9.29
N GLY A 188 -33.67 1.17 -10.46
CA GLY A 188 -32.79 0.36 -11.30
C GLY A 188 -31.57 1.12 -11.79
N TYR A 189 -31.78 2.37 -12.23
CA TYR A 189 -30.68 3.27 -12.62
C TYR A 189 -29.74 3.53 -11.46
N ASP A 190 -30.25 3.90 -10.28
CA ASP A 190 -29.43 4.24 -9.13
C ASP A 190 -28.61 3.04 -8.65
N ALA A 191 -29.19 1.86 -8.62
CA ALA A 191 -28.47 0.61 -8.29
C ALA A 191 -27.36 0.32 -9.32
N TYR A 192 -27.67 0.40 -10.61
CA TYR A 192 -26.72 0.17 -11.69
C TYR A 192 -25.60 1.21 -11.69
N ARG A 193 -25.94 2.50 -11.54
CA ARG A 193 -24.96 3.57 -11.43
C ARG A 193 -23.96 3.36 -10.28
N ASN A 194 -24.45 2.95 -9.11
CA ASN A 194 -23.62 2.69 -7.96
C ASN A 194 -22.67 1.50 -8.17
N MET A 195 -23.16 0.44 -8.79
CA MET A 195 -22.35 -0.72 -9.17
C MET A 195 -21.24 -0.31 -10.16
N VAL A 196 -21.59 0.38 -11.24
CA VAL A 196 -20.63 0.83 -12.27
C VAL A 196 -19.62 1.82 -11.67
N ARG A 197 -20.08 2.73 -10.78
CA ARG A 197 -19.16 3.63 -10.04
C ARG A 197 -18.12 2.85 -9.25
N TRP A 198 -18.53 1.81 -8.55
CA TRP A 198 -17.60 0.97 -7.78
C TRP A 198 -16.52 0.35 -8.66
N TYR A 199 -16.90 -0.24 -9.80
CA TYR A 199 -15.95 -0.80 -10.75
C TYR A 199 -15.07 0.28 -11.38
N ALA A 200 -15.63 1.42 -11.74
CA ALA A 200 -14.89 2.53 -12.35
C ALA A 200 -13.88 3.17 -11.38
N GLN A 201 -14.26 3.37 -10.12
CA GLN A 201 -13.31 3.83 -9.09
C GLN A 201 -12.19 2.83 -8.86
N ARG A 202 -12.52 1.55 -8.79
CA ARG A 202 -11.55 0.47 -8.64
C ARG A 202 -10.56 0.44 -9.81
N ALA A 203 -11.04 0.51 -11.03
CA ALA A 203 -10.22 0.53 -12.23
C ALA A 203 -9.26 1.74 -12.26
N MET A 204 -9.78 2.95 -11.98
CA MET A 204 -8.97 4.15 -11.90
C MET A 204 -7.88 4.04 -10.83
N LEU A 205 -8.26 3.62 -9.61
CA LEU A 205 -7.34 3.53 -8.49
C LEU A 205 -6.28 2.45 -8.72
N LYS A 206 -6.63 1.32 -9.33
CA LYS A 206 -5.67 0.28 -9.71
C LYS A 206 -4.65 0.81 -10.72
N SER A 207 -5.10 1.56 -11.72
CA SER A 207 -4.22 2.15 -12.75
C SER A 207 -3.35 3.31 -12.23
N SER A 208 -3.62 3.85 -11.05
CA SER A 208 -2.83 4.93 -10.47
C SER A 208 -1.55 4.46 -9.78
N GLY A 209 -1.46 3.18 -9.42
CA GLY A 209 -0.29 2.57 -8.78
C GLY A 209 0.88 2.36 -9.74
N VAL A 210 2.06 2.25 -9.17
CA VAL A 210 3.27 1.85 -9.90
C VAL A 210 3.29 0.32 -9.97
N THR A 211 3.49 -0.25 -11.16
CA THR A 211 3.61 -1.71 -11.31
C THR A 211 4.98 -2.21 -10.84
N ILE A 212 5.08 -3.49 -10.50
CA ILE A 212 6.34 -4.14 -10.12
C ILE A 212 7.48 -3.89 -11.13
N PRO A 213 7.29 -4.06 -12.47
CA PRO A 213 8.33 -3.73 -13.42
C PRO A 213 8.75 -2.26 -13.39
N VAL A 214 7.79 -1.34 -13.29
CA VAL A 214 8.09 0.11 -13.24
C VAL A 214 8.85 0.46 -11.98
N LEU A 215 8.44 -0.06 -10.81
CA LEU A 215 9.15 0.14 -9.56
C LEU A 215 10.60 -0.37 -9.64
N ASN A 216 10.80 -1.56 -10.23
CA ASN A 216 12.12 -2.13 -10.46
C ASN A 216 13.00 -1.22 -11.34
N TRP A 217 12.47 -0.67 -12.42
CA TRP A 217 13.18 0.27 -13.29
C TRP A 217 13.48 1.61 -12.58
N MET A 218 12.59 2.08 -11.72
CA MET A 218 12.83 3.29 -10.90
C MET A 218 14.02 3.11 -9.94
N TYR A 219 14.33 1.87 -9.56
CA TYR A 219 15.55 1.50 -8.83
C TYR A 219 16.77 1.25 -9.72
N GLY A 220 16.66 1.45 -11.05
CA GLY A 220 17.76 1.22 -12.00
C GLY A 220 18.09 -0.26 -12.17
N ARG A 221 17.08 -1.12 -12.15
CA ARG A 221 17.25 -2.57 -12.29
C ARG A 221 16.41 -3.12 -13.46
N PRO A 222 16.84 -4.19 -14.15
CA PRO A 222 18.19 -4.76 -14.09
C PRO A 222 19.25 -3.78 -14.62
N LYS A 223 20.47 -3.90 -14.12
CA LYS A 223 21.58 -2.98 -14.47
C LYS A 223 21.97 -3.01 -15.95
N ASP A 224 21.62 -4.08 -16.63
CA ASP A 224 22.02 -4.36 -18.01
C ASP A 224 21.05 -3.81 -19.07
N ILE A 225 19.96 -3.17 -18.66
CA ILE A 225 19.02 -2.58 -19.62
C ILE A 225 19.62 -1.30 -20.19
N THR A 226 20.24 -1.41 -21.34
CA THR A 226 20.64 -0.30 -22.21
C THR A 226 19.48 0.25 -23.04
N THR A 227 18.24 -0.01 -22.64
CA THR A 227 17.06 0.52 -23.33
C THR A 227 16.98 2.02 -23.10
N GLY A 228 16.58 2.80 -24.10
CA GLY A 228 16.41 4.25 -24.03
C GLY A 228 15.33 4.73 -23.03
N PHE A 229 14.89 3.87 -22.13
CA PHE A 229 14.04 4.11 -20.97
C PHE A 229 14.86 4.01 -19.70
N GLY A 230 15.70 5.02 -19.45
CA GLY A 230 16.44 5.12 -18.20
C GLY A 230 15.53 5.40 -17.01
N GLN A 231 16.07 5.22 -15.82
CA GLN A 231 15.43 5.50 -14.52
C GLN A 231 14.74 6.87 -14.49
N GLU A 232 15.36 7.89 -15.10
CA GLU A 232 14.87 9.27 -15.17
C GLU A 232 13.58 9.39 -15.98
N ARG A 233 13.46 8.67 -17.07
CA ARG A 233 12.26 8.71 -17.89
C ARG A 233 11.05 8.12 -17.16
N TRP A 234 11.24 7.05 -16.41
CA TRP A 234 10.19 6.49 -15.56
C TRP A 234 9.79 7.46 -14.46
N ALA A 235 10.74 8.08 -13.78
CA ALA A 235 10.45 9.11 -12.79
C ALA A 235 9.70 10.30 -13.39
N SER A 236 10.05 10.74 -14.60
CA SER A 236 9.35 11.81 -15.32
C SER A 236 7.92 11.42 -15.68
N LEU A 237 7.67 10.19 -16.13
CA LEU A 237 6.33 9.68 -16.41
C LEU A 237 5.47 9.65 -15.15
N ILE A 238 6.03 9.18 -14.02
CA ILE A 238 5.33 9.18 -12.73
C ILE A 238 4.98 10.61 -12.31
N ARG A 239 5.91 11.57 -12.45
CA ARG A 239 5.65 12.99 -12.16
C ARG A 239 4.62 13.63 -13.09
N ALA A 240 4.54 13.19 -14.34
CA ALA A 240 3.58 13.70 -15.32
C ALA A 240 2.18 13.07 -15.22
N SER A 241 2.02 12.02 -14.44
CA SER A 241 0.75 11.31 -14.29
C SER A 241 -0.33 12.21 -13.70
N LYS A 242 -1.49 12.28 -14.37
CA LYS A 242 -2.65 13.05 -13.92
C LYS A 242 -3.51 12.34 -12.86
N ILE A 243 -3.30 11.05 -12.68
CA ILE A 243 -4.02 10.21 -11.72
C ILE A 243 -3.27 10.02 -10.40
N ARG A 244 -2.12 10.69 -10.24
CA ARG A 244 -1.32 10.73 -9.01
C ARG A 244 -1.24 12.15 -8.49
N LEU A 245 -1.04 12.29 -7.18
CA LEU A 245 -0.73 13.57 -6.56
C LEU A 245 0.77 13.83 -6.68
N GLN A 246 1.15 14.98 -7.19
CA GLN A 246 2.55 15.42 -7.31
C GLN A 246 2.79 16.56 -6.33
N VAL A 247 3.31 16.24 -5.16
CA VAL A 247 3.37 17.21 -4.05
C VAL A 247 4.72 17.92 -3.94
N GLY A 248 5.58 17.75 -4.93
CA GLY A 248 6.85 18.43 -5.01
C GLY A 248 7.96 17.77 -4.18
N GLU A 249 8.97 18.52 -3.85
CA GLU A 249 10.15 18.08 -3.12
C GLU A 249 9.94 18.22 -1.61
N LEU A 250 10.47 17.28 -0.83
CA LEU A 250 10.40 17.34 0.63
C LEU A 250 11.16 18.55 1.19
N PRO A 251 10.60 19.22 2.21
CA PRO A 251 11.27 20.33 2.85
C PRO A 251 12.54 19.89 3.59
N ILE A 252 13.63 20.62 3.41
CA ILE A 252 14.90 20.35 4.11
C ILE A 252 14.90 21.02 5.49
N THR A 253 14.21 22.13 5.66
CA THR A 253 14.16 22.92 6.89
C THR A 253 12.75 23.00 7.48
N LYS A 254 12.65 23.20 8.79
CA LYS A 254 11.34 23.37 9.47
C LYS A 254 10.49 24.49 8.86
N GLY A 255 11.10 25.60 8.44
CA GLY A 255 10.39 26.74 7.86
C GLY A 255 9.72 26.45 6.50
N SER A 256 10.18 25.45 5.77
CA SER A 256 9.58 25.05 4.47
C SER A 256 8.46 24.02 4.59
N SER A 257 8.20 23.48 5.79
CA SER A 257 7.17 22.44 5.98
C SER A 257 5.76 22.94 5.76
N ASP A 258 5.45 24.19 6.09
CA ASP A 258 4.11 24.76 5.89
C ASP A 258 3.85 25.01 4.41
N VAL A 259 4.85 25.46 3.66
CA VAL A 259 4.77 25.59 2.20
C VAL A 259 4.50 24.23 1.55
N PHE A 260 5.20 23.19 2.00
CA PHE A 260 4.97 21.84 1.50
C PHE A 260 3.56 21.33 1.81
N LYS A 261 3.04 21.53 3.03
CA LYS A 261 1.66 21.19 3.40
C LYS A 261 0.63 21.94 2.57
N GLN A 262 0.87 23.22 2.28
CA GLN A 262 0.02 24.00 1.38
C GLN A 262 0.04 23.42 -0.04
N THR A 263 1.22 23.01 -0.54
CA THR A 263 1.34 22.35 -1.85
C THR A 263 0.55 21.04 -1.86
N VAL A 264 0.68 20.21 -0.84
CA VAL A 264 -0.13 18.96 -0.70
C VAL A 264 -1.62 19.28 -0.75
N SER A 265 -2.09 20.28 0.01
CA SER A 265 -3.50 20.67 0.02
C SER A 265 -3.97 21.17 -1.34
N LYS A 266 -3.16 21.97 -2.05
CA LYS A 266 -3.45 22.47 -3.40
C LYS A 266 -3.58 21.33 -4.41
N GLU A 267 -2.64 20.40 -4.39
CA GLU A 267 -2.67 19.23 -5.30
C GLU A 267 -3.89 18.33 -5.04
N ILE A 268 -4.27 18.15 -3.78
CA ILE A 268 -5.49 17.42 -3.42
C ILE A 268 -6.75 18.12 -3.97
N ILE A 269 -6.83 19.42 -3.84
CA ILE A 269 -7.96 20.20 -4.38
C ILE A 269 -8.00 20.08 -5.91
N ALA A 270 -6.86 20.22 -6.58
CA ALA A 270 -6.75 20.08 -8.03
C ALA A 270 -7.15 18.67 -8.50
N PHE A 271 -6.70 17.64 -7.78
CA PHE A 271 -7.08 16.25 -8.04
C PHE A 271 -8.59 16.03 -7.88
N LYS A 272 -9.17 16.49 -6.78
CA LYS A 272 -10.62 16.40 -6.55
C LYS A 272 -11.41 17.10 -7.64
N ASN A 273 -11.05 18.33 -8.00
CA ASN A 273 -11.75 19.07 -9.04
C ASN A 273 -11.71 18.34 -10.40
N ARG A 274 -10.59 17.67 -10.71
CA ARG A 274 -10.44 16.90 -11.95
C ARG A 274 -11.28 15.63 -11.96
N TRP A 275 -11.36 14.94 -10.84
CA TRP A 275 -11.93 13.60 -10.75
C TRP A 275 -13.22 13.52 -9.93
N ASP A 276 -13.80 14.69 -9.52
CA ASP A 276 -14.98 14.77 -8.67
C ASP A 276 -16.15 13.92 -9.19
N TRP A 277 -16.39 13.97 -10.49
CA TRP A 277 -17.43 13.20 -11.17
C TRP A 277 -17.31 11.68 -10.94
N LEU A 278 -16.10 11.18 -10.71
CA LEU A 278 -15.83 9.77 -10.48
C LEU A 278 -15.68 9.45 -8.98
N ILE A 279 -14.94 10.25 -8.22
CA ILE A 279 -14.56 9.93 -6.84
C ILE A 279 -15.51 10.49 -5.78
N ASN A 280 -16.52 11.25 -6.14
CA ASN A 280 -17.47 11.83 -5.20
C ASN A 280 -18.88 11.22 -5.37
N PRO A 281 -19.36 10.43 -4.38
CA PRO A 281 -18.64 9.95 -3.20
C PRO A 281 -17.67 8.80 -3.52
N LEU A 282 -16.68 8.60 -2.66
CA LEU A 282 -15.87 7.38 -2.67
C LEU A 282 -16.73 6.21 -2.17
N VAL A 283 -16.76 5.12 -2.94
CA VAL A 283 -17.50 3.89 -2.61
C VAL A 283 -16.56 2.69 -2.38
N VAL A 284 -15.26 2.94 -2.41
CA VAL A 284 -14.20 1.95 -2.16
C VAL A 284 -13.26 2.46 -1.08
N SER A 285 -12.75 1.55 -0.25
CA SER A 285 -11.64 1.86 0.65
C SER A 285 -10.39 2.13 -0.16
N VAL A 286 -9.55 3.04 0.31
CA VAL A 286 -8.33 3.43 -0.38
C VAL A 286 -7.08 3.09 0.43
N ALA A 287 -6.05 2.70 -0.28
CA ALA A 287 -4.68 2.64 0.21
C ALA A 287 -3.88 3.81 -0.37
N LEU A 288 -2.74 4.13 0.22
CA LEU A 288 -1.80 5.09 -0.33
C LEU A 288 -0.54 4.37 -0.78
N GLU A 289 -0.09 4.67 -1.99
CA GLU A 289 1.27 4.37 -2.44
C GLU A 289 2.04 5.69 -2.51
N VAL A 290 3.15 5.76 -1.80
CA VAL A 290 4.00 6.95 -1.71
C VAL A 290 5.38 6.64 -2.27
N ILE A 291 5.79 7.33 -3.32
CA ILE A 291 7.12 7.23 -3.90
C ILE A 291 7.88 8.51 -3.58
N VAL A 292 9.01 8.35 -2.91
CA VAL A 292 9.87 9.47 -2.47
C VAL A 292 11.23 9.36 -3.12
N ARG A 293 11.64 10.38 -3.85
CA ARG A 293 13.03 10.55 -4.26
C ARG A 293 13.62 11.76 -3.52
N PRO A 294 14.62 11.58 -2.67
CA PRO A 294 15.29 12.70 -2.04
C PRO A 294 16.12 13.50 -3.05
N ASN A 295 16.30 14.78 -2.79
CA ASN A 295 17.26 15.59 -3.53
C ASN A 295 18.68 15.09 -3.24
N PRO A 296 19.57 14.94 -4.25
CA PRO A 296 20.95 14.50 -4.04
C PRO A 296 21.78 15.43 -3.14
N ALA A 297 21.38 16.70 -3.03
CA ALA A 297 22.01 17.65 -2.11
C ALA A 297 21.56 17.47 -0.65
N THR A 298 20.53 16.66 -0.38
CA THR A 298 20.02 16.44 0.98
C THR A 298 20.96 15.51 1.76
N PRO A 299 21.58 15.94 2.84
CA PRO A 299 22.41 15.07 3.66
C PRO A 299 21.59 13.91 4.25
N THR A 300 22.18 12.72 4.32
CA THR A 300 21.52 11.53 4.89
C THR A 300 21.02 11.76 6.32
N ALA A 301 21.73 12.58 7.10
CA ALA A 301 21.38 12.89 8.48
C ALA A 301 20.07 13.69 8.64
N VAL A 302 19.59 14.35 7.59
CA VAL A 302 18.35 15.16 7.61
C VAL A 302 17.23 14.54 6.74
N LEU A 303 17.43 13.32 6.23
CA LEU A 303 16.37 12.60 5.53
C LEU A 303 15.17 12.36 6.46
N HIS A 304 13.98 12.65 5.96
CA HIS A 304 12.75 12.35 6.67
C HIS A 304 12.49 10.84 6.71
N ASP A 305 12.04 10.33 7.85
CA ASP A 305 11.55 8.97 7.97
C ASP A 305 10.29 8.80 7.11
N LEU A 306 10.11 7.64 6.47
CA LEU A 306 8.98 7.40 5.58
C LEU A 306 7.63 7.52 6.30
N ASP A 307 7.55 7.05 7.55
CA ASP A 307 6.35 7.18 8.37
C ASP A 307 6.02 8.64 8.71
N ASN A 308 7.03 9.48 8.95
CA ASN A 308 6.83 10.91 9.20
C ASN A 308 6.31 11.62 7.94
N ILE A 309 6.79 11.25 6.74
CA ILE A 309 6.28 11.79 5.47
C ILE A 309 4.78 11.52 5.35
N VAL A 310 4.38 10.27 5.57
CA VAL A 310 2.98 9.86 5.47
C VAL A 310 2.13 10.52 6.56
N ARG A 311 2.56 10.44 7.82
CA ARG A 311 1.80 10.89 8.99
C ARG A 311 1.67 12.41 9.08
N ASP A 312 2.79 13.14 8.91
CA ASP A 312 2.85 14.55 9.25
C ASP A 312 2.54 15.47 8.06
N TYR A 313 2.79 14.98 6.84
CA TYR A 313 2.65 15.80 5.65
C TYR A 313 1.48 15.38 4.75
N LEU A 314 1.24 14.08 4.55
CA LEU A 314 0.28 13.61 3.55
C LEU A 314 -1.11 13.35 4.14
N LEU A 315 -1.21 12.43 5.09
CA LEU A 315 -2.51 11.97 5.60
C LEU A 315 -3.36 13.08 6.25
N PRO A 316 -2.83 14.05 7.01
CA PRO A 316 -3.64 15.12 7.56
C PRO A 316 -4.38 15.95 6.52
N SER A 317 -3.84 16.05 5.32
CA SER A 317 -4.48 16.74 4.20
C SER A 317 -5.38 15.82 3.37
N ILE A 318 -4.95 14.56 3.14
CA ILE A 318 -5.66 13.61 2.30
C ILE A 318 -6.96 13.12 2.97
N VAL A 319 -6.88 12.63 4.21
CA VAL A 319 -8.00 11.95 4.88
C VAL A 319 -9.24 12.83 5.03
N PRO A 320 -9.19 14.02 5.64
CA PRO A 320 -10.36 14.89 5.75
C PRO A 320 -10.84 15.42 4.39
N LYS A 321 -9.92 15.60 3.44
CA LYS A 321 -10.23 16.18 2.13
C LYS A 321 -10.96 15.21 1.20
N PHE A 322 -10.70 13.92 1.30
CA PHE A 322 -11.43 12.90 0.54
C PHE A 322 -12.73 12.44 1.21
N GLY A 323 -12.93 12.80 2.48
CA GLY A 323 -14.14 12.45 3.21
C GLY A 323 -14.20 10.97 3.60
N THR A 324 -15.42 10.52 3.85
CA THR A 324 -15.73 9.15 4.28
C THR A 324 -16.11 8.28 3.09
N VAL A 325 -15.84 6.98 3.22
CA VAL A 325 -16.22 5.98 2.22
C VAL A 325 -17.71 5.66 2.36
N SER A 326 -18.42 5.65 1.23
CA SER A 326 -19.79 5.13 1.14
C SER A 326 -19.76 3.86 0.30
N ASP A 327 -20.03 2.73 0.90
CA ASP A 327 -20.04 1.45 0.18
C ASP A 327 -21.32 1.30 -0.65
N HIS A 328 -21.18 0.81 -1.89
CA HIS A 328 -22.32 0.59 -2.81
C HIS A 328 -23.34 -0.42 -2.27
N ARG A 329 -22.94 -1.35 -1.40
CA ARG A 329 -23.83 -2.33 -0.77
C ARG A 329 -24.95 -1.69 0.05
N TRP A 330 -24.76 -0.44 0.52
CA TRP A 330 -25.78 0.31 1.24
C TRP A 330 -26.98 0.74 0.40
N THR A 331 -26.86 0.66 -0.91
CA THR A 331 -27.93 1.01 -1.85
C THR A 331 -28.78 -0.20 -2.25
N ILE A 332 -28.40 -1.39 -1.81
CA ILE A 332 -29.11 -2.63 -2.09
C ILE A 332 -30.01 -2.95 -0.89
N ASP A 333 -31.31 -3.13 -1.13
CA ASP A 333 -32.21 -3.62 -0.10
C ASP A 333 -31.78 -5.03 0.31
N PHE A 334 -31.28 -5.15 1.52
CA PHE A 334 -30.78 -6.43 2.05
C PHE A 334 -31.90 -7.47 2.17
N ASN A 335 -33.11 -7.05 2.48
CA ASN A 335 -34.26 -7.96 2.56
C ASN A 335 -34.61 -8.50 1.18
N GLU A 336 -34.55 -7.67 0.17
CA GLU A 336 -34.74 -8.11 -1.21
C GLU A 336 -33.61 -9.01 -1.69
N LEU A 337 -32.36 -8.67 -1.36
CA LEU A 337 -31.21 -9.53 -1.65
C LEU A 337 -31.34 -10.89 -0.97
N GLN A 338 -31.77 -10.92 0.29
CA GLN A 338 -31.99 -12.17 1.02
C GLN A 338 -33.08 -13.05 0.38
N ARG A 339 -34.11 -12.43 -0.20
CA ARG A 339 -35.16 -13.13 -0.91
C ARG A 339 -34.73 -13.64 -2.28
N THR A 340 -33.98 -12.84 -3.03
CA THR A 340 -33.60 -13.12 -4.43
C THR A 340 -32.28 -13.90 -4.54
N ASN A 341 -31.36 -13.71 -3.61
CA ASN A 341 -30.05 -14.38 -3.62
C ASN A 341 -29.55 -14.64 -2.19
N PRO A 342 -30.09 -15.64 -1.49
CA PRO A 342 -29.82 -15.91 -0.07
C PRO A 342 -28.34 -16.23 0.21
N GLU A 343 -27.61 -16.82 -0.73
CA GLU A 343 -26.18 -17.15 -0.54
C GLU A 343 -25.33 -15.87 -0.50
N ILE A 344 -25.61 -14.91 -1.39
CA ILE A 344 -24.91 -13.61 -1.35
C ILE A 344 -25.29 -12.85 -0.08
N ALA A 345 -26.58 -12.82 0.30
CA ALA A 345 -27.02 -12.16 1.51
C ALA A 345 -26.36 -12.77 2.76
N LYS A 346 -26.23 -14.10 2.82
CA LYS A 346 -25.54 -14.80 3.90
C LYS A 346 -24.06 -14.45 3.96
N SER A 347 -23.38 -14.41 2.82
CA SER A 347 -21.97 -13.98 2.72
C SER A 347 -21.78 -12.56 3.22
N TRP A 348 -22.68 -11.63 2.87
CA TRP A 348 -22.64 -10.25 3.33
C TRP A 348 -23.00 -10.10 4.81
N GLY A 349 -23.95 -10.89 5.31
CA GLY A 349 -24.33 -10.90 6.73
C GLY A 349 -23.25 -11.42 7.65
N ALA A 350 -22.39 -12.33 7.17
CA ALA A 350 -21.24 -12.85 7.91
C ALA A 350 -20.11 -11.80 8.08
N ASN A 351 -20.06 -10.80 7.17
CA ASN A 351 -19.12 -9.67 7.25
C ASN A 351 -19.89 -8.34 7.25
N PRO A 352 -20.50 -7.96 8.38
CA PRO A 352 -21.28 -6.73 8.45
C PRO A 352 -20.38 -5.52 8.19
N MET A 353 -20.76 -4.72 7.20
CA MET A 353 -20.05 -3.49 6.88
C MET A 353 -20.16 -2.47 8.02
N PRO A 354 -19.13 -1.69 8.29
CA PRO A 354 -19.26 -0.55 9.16
C PRO A 354 -20.25 0.46 8.54
N PRO A 355 -21.07 1.14 9.38
CA PRO A 355 -22.01 2.12 8.88
C PRO A 355 -21.29 3.21 8.06
N PRO A 356 -21.94 3.74 6.99
CA PRO A 356 -21.38 4.79 6.16
C PRO A 356 -20.99 6.01 7.01
N GLY A 357 -19.89 6.65 6.68
CA GLY A 357 -19.48 7.90 7.32
C GLY A 357 -18.72 7.75 8.63
N THR A 358 -18.41 6.54 9.11
CA THR A 358 -17.75 6.34 10.40
C THR A 358 -16.23 6.15 10.32
N LYS A 359 -15.65 5.96 9.13
CA LYS A 359 -14.20 5.76 8.97
C LYS A 359 -13.63 6.61 7.84
N SER A 360 -12.38 7.04 8.00
CA SER A 360 -11.59 7.52 6.88
C SER A 360 -11.36 6.38 5.88
N GLY A 361 -11.36 6.70 4.60
CA GLY A 361 -11.18 5.70 3.55
C GLY A 361 -9.79 5.08 3.47
N VAL A 362 -8.79 5.56 4.23
CA VAL A 362 -7.40 5.07 4.15
C VAL A 362 -7.16 3.97 5.16
N THR A 363 -7.04 2.74 4.68
CA THR A 363 -6.87 1.53 5.48
C THR A 363 -5.43 1.02 5.48
N ARG A 364 -4.65 1.39 4.46
CA ARG A 364 -3.27 0.97 4.26
C ARG A 364 -2.44 2.07 3.61
N TYR A 365 -1.17 2.09 3.89
CA TYR A 365 -0.21 2.89 3.13
C TYR A 365 1.09 2.12 2.90
N GLU A 366 1.73 2.44 1.80
CA GLU A 366 3.03 1.92 1.42
C GLU A 366 3.90 3.08 0.95
N ALA A 367 5.14 3.13 1.40
CA ALA A 367 6.09 4.17 1.04
C ALA A 367 7.44 3.58 0.62
N TRP A 368 7.95 4.03 -0.53
CA TRP A 368 9.23 3.59 -1.10
C TRP A 368 10.15 4.77 -1.30
N ARG A 369 11.39 4.66 -0.81
CA ARG A 369 12.42 5.66 -1.04
C ARG A 369 13.33 5.22 -2.18
N LEU A 370 13.27 5.97 -3.27
CA LEU A 370 14.16 5.80 -4.41
C LEU A 370 15.55 6.36 -4.09
N PRO A 371 16.59 5.87 -4.78
CA PRO A 371 17.90 6.50 -4.72
C PRO A 371 17.85 7.94 -5.25
N ALA A 372 18.61 8.84 -4.63
CA ALA A 372 18.84 10.17 -5.18
C ALA A 372 19.65 10.07 -6.49
N VAL A 373 19.38 10.96 -7.43
CA VAL A 373 20.07 11.00 -8.73
C VAL A 373 20.70 12.36 -8.91
N VAL A 374 21.99 12.38 -9.22
CA VAL A 374 22.75 13.62 -9.42
C VAL A 374 22.20 14.37 -10.63
N GLY A 375 21.91 15.66 -10.44
CA GLY A 375 21.35 16.51 -11.49
C GLY A 375 19.82 16.48 -11.59
N GLU A 376 19.14 15.61 -10.83
CA GLU A 376 17.69 15.50 -10.82
C GLU A 376 17.09 16.00 -9.50
N PRO A 377 15.96 16.72 -9.55
CA PRO A 377 15.28 17.16 -8.34
C PRO A 377 14.68 15.97 -7.56
N GLY A 378 14.55 16.15 -6.25
CA GLY A 378 13.72 15.28 -5.44
C GLY A 378 12.25 15.42 -5.78
N PHE A 379 11.44 14.44 -5.35
CA PHE A 379 9.99 14.53 -5.48
C PHE A 379 9.27 13.61 -4.48
N VAL A 380 8.02 13.92 -4.24
CA VAL A 380 7.06 13.03 -3.59
C VAL A 380 5.86 12.88 -4.51
N SER A 381 5.54 11.64 -4.86
CA SER A 381 4.38 11.28 -5.65
C SER A 381 3.50 10.33 -4.87
N VAL A 382 2.20 10.58 -4.85
CA VAL A 382 1.22 9.80 -4.10
C VAL A 382 0.15 9.28 -5.03
N ALA A 383 -0.11 7.97 -4.99
CA ALA A 383 -1.27 7.36 -5.62
C ALA A 383 -2.31 6.97 -4.56
N LEU A 384 -3.58 7.15 -4.90
CA LEU A 384 -4.68 6.50 -4.22
C LEU A 384 -4.91 5.16 -4.90
N LEU A 385 -4.81 4.07 -4.15
CA LEU A 385 -5.05 2.71 -4.63
C LEU A 385 -6.38 2.20 -4.09
N ALA A 386 -7.05 1.31 -4.81
CA ALA A 386 -8.21 0.60 -4.26
C ALA A 386 -7.75 -0.47 -3.27
N ASP A 387 -8.30 -0.45 -2.06
CA ASP A 387 -8.09 -1.48 -1.03
C ASP A 387 -9.33 -2.37 -0.94
N VAL A 388 -9.67 -3.02 -2.04
CA VAL A 388 -10.96 -3.74 -2.20
C VAL A 388 -10.82 -5.24 -2.01
N ASP A 389 -9.71 -5.79 -2.45
CA ASP A 389 -9.37 -7.19 -2.29
C ASP A 389 -8.08 -7.26 -1.50
N ALA A 390 -7.84 -8.35 -0.84
CA ALA A 390 -6.58 -8.63 -0.16
C ALA A 390 -5.36 -8.72 -1.14
N THR A 391 -5.40 -7.98 -2.26
CA THR A 391 -4.22 -7.71 -3.06
C THR A 391 -3.32 -6.87 -2.18
N GLY A 392 -2.32 -7.48 -1.63
CA GLY A 392 -1.38 -6.89 -0.72
C GLY A 392 -0.75 -5.59 -1.26
N ASP A 393 0.25 -5.15 -0.55
CA ASP A 393 1.18 -4.14 -1.01
C ASP A 393 2.15 -4.73 -2.07
N HIS A 394 3.05 -3.92 -2.60
CA HIS A 394 4.09 -4.40 -3.50
C HIS A 394 4.94 -5.54 -2.91
N MET A 395 5.13 -5.56 -1.58
CA MET A 395 5.89 -6.63 -0.94
C MET A 395 5.17 -7.98 -1.04
N ASP A 396 3.85 -7.98 -0.87
CA ASP A 396 3.02 -9.18 -1.09
C ASP A 396 2.96 -9.55 -2.58
N GLU A 397 2.82 -8.56 -3.43
CA GLU A 397 2.74 -8.72 -4.87
C GLU A 397 4.03 -9.30 -5.47
N ILE A 398 5.20 -8.89 -4.94
CA ILE A 398 6.51 -9.49 -5.25
C ILE A 398 6.49 -10.99 -4.93
N ASP A 399 6.08 -11.35 -3.72
CA ASP A 399 6.05 -12.75 -3.29
C ASP A 399 5.04 -13.59 -4.10
N GLN A 400 3.87 -13.04 -4.39
CA GLN A 400 2.84 -13.70 -5.19
C GLN A 400 3.32 -13.93 -6.63
N SER A 401 3.95 -12.92 -7.25
CA SER A 401 4.48 -13.01 -8.61
C SER A 401 5.54 -14.11 -8.75
N ILE A 402 6.47 -14.18 -7.78
CA ILE A 402 7.52 -15.21 -7.78
C ILE A 402 6.92 -16.61 -7.53
N LYS A 403 5.94 -16.74 -6.64
CA LYS A 403 5.25 -18.01 -6.38
C LYS A 403 4.45 -18.49 -7.60
N ALA A 404 3.73 -17.58 -8.26
CA ALA A 404 2.96 -17.90 -9.47
C ALA A 404 3.89 -18.40 -10.59
N TRP A 405 4.99 -17.69 -10.81
CA TRP A 405 6.01 -18.10 -11.78
C TRP A 405 6.60 -19.48 -11.47
N ALA A 406 6.99 -19.74 -10.23
CA ALA A 406 7.52 -21.03 -9.80
C ALA A 406 6.52 -22.17 -10.02
N SER A 407 5.23 -21.93 -9.76
CA SER A 407 4.16 -22.91 -9.97
C SER A 407 3.87 -23.19 -11.44
N HIS A 408 4.03 -22.16 -12.31
CA HIS A 408 3.86 -22.30 -13.76
C HIS A 408 4.99 -23.14 -14.37
N SER A 409 6.22 -22.88 -13.98
CA SER A 409 7.38 -23.65 -14.41
C SER A 409 7.25 -25.13 -14.03
N ASP A 410 6.83 -25.45 -12.81
CA ASP A 410 6.65 -26.84 -12.37
C ASP A 410 5.59 -27.62 -13.19
N ARG A 411 4.62 -26.93 -13.81
CA ARG A 411 3.64 -27.55 -14.71
C ARG A 411 4.20 -27.84 -16.08
N ASN A 412 5.01 -26.93 -16.62
CA ASN A 412 5.59 -27.08 -17.98
C ASN A 412 6.67 -28.17 -18.04
N TYR A 413 7.26 -28.60 -16.92
CA TYR A 413 8.21 -29.71 -16.88
C TYR A 413 7.57 -31.10 -16.70
N ARG A 414 6.23 -31.18 -16.57
CA ARG A 414 5.52 -32.46 -16.41
C ARG A 414 4.88 -32.98 -17.71
N TYR A 415 5.10 -32.31 -18.80
CA TYR A 415 4.72 -32.72 -20.16
C TYR A 415 5.99 -32.74 -21.02
#